data_5e6aeae59e85682b4bf9fa66d90e1bf5
#
_entry.id   5e6aeae59e85682b4bf9fa66d90e1bf5
#
_cell.length_a   1.000
_cell.length_b   1.000
_cell.length_c   1.000
_cell.angle_alpha   90.00
_cell.angle_beta   90.00
_cell.angle_gamma   90.00
#
_symmetry.space_group_name_H-M   'P 1'
#
loop_
_entity.id
_entity.type
_entity.pdbx_description
1 polymer ?
#
loop_
_entity_poly.entity_id
_entity_poly.type
_entity_poly.pdbx_seq_one_letter_code
_entity_poly.pdbx_strand_id
1 'polypeptide(L)'
;MNPVMTRFDSVFLIAFGGPTASGEIRPFLEIVTRGRRIPPERLEEVARHYERMPGGRSPLCELTFAQARALERELAARGPALPVFVGMRNWHPFLHETLAEMTGKGVKHALGVILSPLRTEASWERYQQDVADARAKVPGAPEVVYAPAWFEHPRFIQAVAERTRTALAEVPPAERAKTPLVFTAHSVPVAMAQKSPYDADFTAAARALVARIGHERWSLAYQSRSGDPR
;
A
#
# COMPACT_ATOMS: atom_id res chain seq x y z
N MET A 1 -19.72 -11.77 -29.35
CA MET A 1 -18.68 -10.73 -29.35
C MET A 1 -17.61 -11.16 -28.36
N ASN A 2 -16.42 -11.55 -28.81
CA ASN A 2 -15.30 -11.83 -27.90
C ASN A 2 -14.95 -10.55 -27.15
N PRO A 3 -14.79 -10.57 -25.82
CA PRO A 3 -14.27 -9.43 -25.11
C PRO A 3 -12.88 -9.12 -25.68
N VAL A 4 -12.68 -7.90 -26.15
CA VAL A 4 -11.36 -7.41 -26.54
C VAL A 4 -10.51 -7.47 -25.27
N MET A 5 -9.66 -8.50 -25.15
CA MET A 5 -8.67 -8.57 -24.07
C MET A 5 -7.78 -7.34 -24.20
N THR A 6 -8.00 -6.36 -23.34
CA THR A 6 -7.12 -5.21 -23.22
C THR A 6 -5.72 -5.73 -22.89
N ARG A 7 -4.83 -5.68 -23.86
CA ARG A 7 -3.45 -6.13 -23.69
C ARG A 7 -2.70 -5.03 -22.96
N PHE A 8 -2.38 -5.23 -21.68
CA PHE A 8 -1.52 -4.32 -20.95
C PHE A 8 -0.10 -4.35 -21.54
N ASP A 9 0.52 -3.19 -21.59
CA ASP A 9 1.90 -2.99 -22.03
C ASP A 9 2.82 -2.61 -20.85
N SER A 10 2.26 -2.44 -19.66
CA SER A 10 3.00 -2.13 -18.43
C SER A 10 2.21 -2.49 -17.17
N VAL A 11 2.92 -2.54 -16.03
CA VAL A 11 2.33 -2.54 -14.68
C VAL A 11 2.68 -1.24 -13.98
N PHE A 12 1.70 -0.63 -13.32
CA PHE A 12 1.86 0.60 -12.54
C PHE A 12 1.58 0.35 -11.06
N LEU A 13 2.62 0.25 -10.24
CA LEU A 13 2.50 0.14 -8.79
C LEU A 13 2.23 1.51 -8.18
N ILE A 14 1.14 1.63 -7.43
CA ILE A 14 0.65 2.87 -6.86
C ILE A 14 0.75 2.80 -5.35
N ALA A 15 1.61 3.64 -4.76
CA ALA A 15 1.92 3.61 -3.34
C ALA A 15 1.66 4.95 -2.64
N PHE A 16 1.71 4.95 -1.32
CA PHE A 16 1.50 6.16 -0.52
C PHE A 16 2.65 7.15 -0.63
N GLY A 17 3.90 6.65 -0.64
CA GLY A 17 5.08 7.48 -0.57
C GLY A 17 5.54 7.75 0.86
N GLY A 18 6.77 8.22 1.00
CA GLY A 18 7.34 8.58 2.29
C GLY A 18 8.68 9.30 2.14
N PRO A 19 9.14 10.03 3.17
CA PRO A 19 10.41 10.76 3.11
C PRO A 19 11.57 9.77 2.98
N THR A 20 12.53 10.08 2.13
CA THR A 20 13.74 9.28 1.87
C THR A 20 14.96 9.81 2.60
N ALA A 21 14.85 10.99 3.21
CA ALA A 21 15.86 11.63 4.05
C ALA A 21 15.19 12.45 5.16
N SER A 22 15.91 12.72 6.24
CA SER A 22 15.39 13.47 7.38
C SER A 22 14.95 14.89 7.04
N GLY A 23 15.62 15.57 6.12
CA GLY A 23 15.22 16.89 5.62
C GLY A 23 13.90 16.92 4.86
N GLU A 24 13.42 15.78 4.41
CA GLU A 24 12.17 15.64 3.64
C GLU A 24 10.94 15.40 4.52
N ILE A 25 11.12 15.13 5.81
CA ILE A 25 10.02 14.74 6.71
C ILE A 25 8.95 15.83 6.77
N ARG A 26 9.32 17.07 7.05
CA ARG A 26 8.34 18.17 7.15
C ARG A 26 7.68 18.52 5.83
N PRO A 27 8.38 18.66 4.69
CA PRO A 27 7.76 18.83 3.38
C PRO A 27 6.78 17.69 3.01
N PHE A 28 7.14 16.43 3.32
CA PHE A 28 6.26 15.30 3.12
C PHE A 28 4.98 15.41 3.97
N LEU A 29 5.10 15.75 5.26
CA LEU A 29 3.94 15.90 6.15
C LEU A 29 3.02 17.05 5.70
N GLU A 30 3.57 18.15 5.19
CA GLU A 30 2.78 19.25 4.61
C GLU A 30 1.96 18.78 3.41
N ILE A 31 2.52 17.92 2.55
CA ILE A 31 1.79 17.32 1.42
C ILE A 31 0.68 16.40 1.92
N VAL A 32 0.98 15.50 2.84
CA VAL A 32 0.02 14.52 3.38
C VAL A 32 -1.15 15.19 4.09
N THR A 33 -0.91 16.31 4.74
CA THR A 33 -1.92 17.02 5.54
C THR A 33 -2.59 18.18 4.81
N ARG A 34 -2.24 18.41 3.55
CA ARG A 34 -2.80 19.48 2.73
C ARG A 34 -4.33 19.45 2.73
N GLY A 35 -4.93 20.62 3.03
CA GLY A 35 -6.38 20.76 3.13
C GLY A 35 -7.01 20.23 4.42
N ARG A 36 -6.20 19.77 5.37
CA ARG A 36 -6.66 19.32 6.70
C ARG A 36 -6.18 20.31 7.77
N ARG A 37 -7.01 20.57 8.77
CA ARG A 37 -6.61 21.35 9.95
C ARG A 37 -5.98 20.41 10.96
N ILE A 38 -4.66 20.25 10.89
CA ILE A 38 -3.88 19.44 11.83
C ILE A 38 -3.15 20.39 12.78
N PRO A 39 -3.27 20.22 14.10
CA PRO A 39 -2.50 21.02 15.06
C PRO A 39 -1.02 20.89 14.84
N PRO A 40 -0.22 21.98 14.93
CA PRO A 40 1.23 21.96 14.76
C PRO A 40 1.94 20.95 15.66
N GLU A 41 1.49 20.83 16.91
CA GLU A 41 2.03 19.88 17.90
C GLU A 41 1.90 18.43 17.41
N ARG A 42 0.79 18.11 16.74
CA ARG A 42 0.56 16.78 16.16
C ARG A 42 1.47 16.51 14.98
N LEU A 43 1.74 17.53 14.14
CA LEU A 43 2.71 17.39 13.04
C LEU A 43 4.12 17.15 13.57
N GLU A 44 4.53 17.87 14.60
CA GLU A 44 5.83 17.67 15.24
C GLU A 44 5.95 16.31 15.94
N GLU A 45 4.88 15.82 16.54
CA GLU A 45 4.86 14.46 17.10
C GLU A 45 5.09 13.41 16.01
N VAL A 46 4.40 13.53 14.86
CA VAL A 46 4.57 12.62 13.74
C VAL A 46 5.95 12.76 13.11
N ALA A 47 6.48 13.98 12.98
CA ALA A 47 7.84 14.21 12.48
C ALA A 47 8.88 13.47 13.34
N ARG A 48 8.76 13.56 14.68
CA ARG A 48 9.63 12.82 15.61
C ARG A 48 9.56 11.31 15.44
N HIS A 49 8.41 10.74 15.02
CA HIS A 49 8.34 9.32 14.71
C HIS A 49 9.19 8.95 13.51
N TYR A 50 9.17 9.75 12.43
CA TYR A 50 10.05 9.56 11.28
C TYR A 50 11.53 9.76 11.63
N GLU A 51 11.85 10.78 12.42
CA GLU A 51 13.23 11.07 12.87
C GLU A 51 13.86 9.91 13.66
N ARG A 52 13.03 9.12 14.38
CA ARG A 52 13.48 7.93 15.13
C ARG A 52 13.67 6.70 14.26
N MET A 53 13.19 6.70 13.03
CA MET A 53 13.44 5.60 12.10
C MET A 53 14.91 5.55 11.69
N PRO A 54 15.47 4.39 11.34
CA PRO A 54 16.85 4.29 10.88
C PRO A 54 17.14 5.26 9.73
N GLY A 55 18.10 6.16 9.93
CA GLY A 55 18.47 7.20 8.96
C GLY A 55 17.44 8.34 8.82
N GLY A 56 16.45 8.46 9.72
CA GLY A 56 15.40 9.50 9.65
C GLY A 56 14.59 9.41 8.36
N ARG A 57 14.32 8.21 7.85
CA ARG A 57 13.63 7.98 6.57
C ARG A 57 12.61 6.86 6.67
N SER A 58 11.58 6.92 5.84
CA SER A 58 10.64 5.82 5.67
C SER A 58 11.24 4.72 4.78
N PRO A 59 11.15 3.44 5.14
CA PRO A 59 11.55 2.35 4.27
C PRO A 59 10.58 2.11 3.10
N LEU A 60 9.44 2.79 3.09
CA LEU A 60 8.34 2.52 2.15
C LEU A 60 8.76 2.64 0.69
N CYS A 61 9.44 3.73 0.33
CA CYS A 61 9.88 3.95 -1.06
C CYS A 61 10.86 2.86 -1.51
N GLU A 62 11.87 2.55 -0.69
CA GLU A 62 12.85 1.50 -0.96
C GLU A 62 12.20 0.14 -1.14
N LEU A 63 11.27 -0.24 -0.24
CA LEU A 63 10.53 -1.49 -0.32
C LEU A 63 9.62 -1.54 -1.55
N THR A 64 8.98 -0.43 -1.92
CA THR A 64 8.14 -0.37 -3.12
C THR A 64 8.96 -0.58 -4.39
N PHE A 65 10.12 0.05 -4.51
CA PHE A 65 11.02 -0.18 -5.64
C PHE A 65 11.60 -1.60 -5.65
N ALA A 66 11.87 -2.20 -4.49
CA ALA A 66 12.28 -3.59 -4.39
C ALA A 66 11.18 -4.55 -4.87
N GLN A 67 9.92 -4.27 -4.52
CA GLN A 67 8.75 -5.01 -5.02
C GLN A 67 8.62 -4.87 -6.54
N ALA A 68 8.76 -3.65 -7.08
CA ALA A 68 8.70 -3.42 -8.53
C ALA A 68 9.74 -4.25 -9.28
N ARG A 69 11.01 -4.20 -8.85
CA ARG A 69 12.08 -4.99 -9.44
C ARG A 69 11.85 -6.51 -9.33
N ALA A 70 11.28 -6.97 -8.22
CA ALA A 70 10.94 -8.38 -8.03
C ALA A 70 9.81 -8.80 -8.96
N LEU A 71 8.76 -7.99 -9.06
CA LEU A 71 7.63 -8.24 -9.96
C LEU A 71 8.07 -8.27 -11.43
N GLU A 72 8.91 -7.34 -11.84
CA GLU A 72 9.43 -7.30 -13.22
C GLU A 72 10.22 -8.56 -13.58
N ARG A 73 11.06 -9.06 -12.66
CA ARG A 73 11.75 -10.35 -12.84
C ARG A 73 10.78 -11.54 -12.93
N GLU A 74 9.75 -11.58 -12.08
CA GLU A 74 8.74 -12.64 -12.13
C GLU A 74 7.93 -12.61 -13.44
N LEU A 75 7.57 -11.42 -13.93
CA LEU A 75 6.89 -11.25 -15.20
C LEU A 75 7.77 -11.70 -16.37
N ALA A 76 9.05 -11.34 -16.37
CA ALA A 76 9.98 -11.79 -17.40
C ALA A 76 10.16 -13.31 -17.40
N ALA A 77 10.11 -13.97 -16.24
CA ALA A 77 10.31 -15.42 -16.11
C ALA A 77 9.05 -16.25 -16.39
N ARG A 78 7.84 -15.73 -16.13
CA ARG A 78 6.60 -16.54 -16.09
C ARG A 78 5.43 -15.99 -16.90
N GLY A 79 5.50 -14.74 -17.31
CA GLY A 79 4.39 -14.06 -17.99
C GLY A 79 4.89 -13.17 -19.12
N PRO A 80 4.07 -12.27 -19.59
CA PRO A 80 4.56 -11.29 -20.53
C PRO A 80 5.62 -10.42 -19.84
N ALA A 81 6.77 -10.23 -20.49
CA ALA A 81 7.80 -9.30 -20.02
C ALA A 81 7.26 -7.86 -20.13
N LEU A 82 6.73 -7.35 -19.02
CA LEU A 82 6.17 -6.01 -18.91
C LEU A 82 7.04 -5.15 -18.01
N PRO A 83 7.35 -3.90 -18.39
CA PRO A 83 7.99 -2.94 -17.49
C PRO A 83 7.09 -2.62 -16.30
N VAL A 84 7.70 -2.44 -15.12
CA VAL A 84 7.00 -2.10 -13.89
C VAL A 84 7.37 -0.69 -13.45
N PHE A 85 6.40 0.20 -13.43
CA PHE A 85 6.55 1.59 -12.99
C PHE A 85 6.04 1.77 -11.57
N VAL A 86 6.60 2.73 -10.85
CA VAL A 86 6.21 3.08 -9.47
C VAL A 86 5.81 4.54 -9.41
N GLY A 87 4.62 4.83 -8.90
CA GLY A 87 4.18 6.19 -8.62
C GLY A 87 3.67 6.33 -7.20
N MET A 88 4.01 7.44 -6.57
CA MET A 88 3.68 7.75 -5.19
C MET A 88 2.66 8.89 -5.13
N ARG A 89 1.72 8.80 -4.18
CA ARG A 89 0.72 9.85 -3.97
C ARG A 89 1.30 11.11 -3.33
N ASN A 90 2.16 10.92 -2.34
CA ASN A 90 2.55 12.00 -1.43
C ASN A 90 4.05 12.27 -1.44
N TRP A 91 4.84 11.60 -2.26
CA TRP A 91 6.27 11.85 -2.43
C TRP A 91 6.76 11.42 -3.81
N HIS A 92 8.02 11.69 -4.10
CA HIS A 92 8.67 11.32 -5.36
C HIS A 92 8.93 9.80 -5.48
N PRO A 93 8.79 9.28 -6.72
CA PRO A 93 8.25 9.94 -7.89
C PRO A 93 6.73 10.11 -7.75
N PHE A 94 6.24 11.33 -7.92
CA PHE A 94 4.79 11.57 -7.88
C PHE A 94 4.09 10.86 -9.04
N LEU A 95 2.78 10.59 -8.87
CA LEU A 95 1.96 9.91 -9.89
C LEU A 95 2.08 10.57 -11.27
N HIS A 96 2.07 11.90 -11.34
CA HIS A 96 2.19 12.61 -12.62
C HIS A 96 3.59 12.52 -13.23
N GLU A 97 4.64 12.46 -12.44
CA GLU A 97 6.02 12.26 -12.91
C GLU A 97 6.17 10.89 -13.56
N THR A 98 5.67 9.85 -12.88
CA THR A 98 5.70 8.48 -13.41
C THR A 98 4.82 8.33 -14.67
N LEU A 99 3.64 8.93 -14.68
CA LEU A 99 2.78 8.92 -15.88
C LEU A 99 3.44 9.63 -17.06
N ALA A 100 4.17 10.72 -16.83
CA ALA A 100 4.94 11.40 -17.87
C ALA A 100 6.08 10.51 -18.39
N GLU A 101 6.80 9.80 -17.51
CA GLU A 101 7.82 8.81 -17.89
C GLU A 101 7.22 7.68 -18.74
N MET A 102 6.09 7.10 -18.29
CA MET A 102 5.37 6.07 -19.04
C MET A 102 4.96 6.55 -20.43
N THR A 103 4.43 7.76 -20.52
CA THR A 103 4.06 8.39 -21.80
C THR A 103 5.26 8.54 -22.72
N GLY A 104 6.39 9.04 -22.18
CA GLY A 104 7.64 9.19 -22.94
C GLY A 104 8.21 7.85 -23.45
N LYS A 105 7.91 6.75 -22.76
CA LYS A 105 8.26 5.38 -23.16
C LYS A 105 7.22 4.73 -24.08
N GLY A 106 6.18 5.44 -24.45
CA GLY A 106 5.16 4.97 -25.39
C GLY A 106 4.11 4.04 -24.80
N VAL A 107 4.04 3.92 -23.48
CA VAL A 107 3.01 3.12 -22.76
C VAL A 107 1.62 3.67 -23.07
N LYS A 108 0.66 2.77 -23.35
CA LYS A 108 -0.73 3.10 -23.65
C LYS A 108 -1.72 2.52 -22.65
N HIS A 109 -1.47 1.32 -22.14
CA HIS A 109 -2.39 0.58 -21.28
C HIS A 109 -1.65 -0.01 -20.07
N ALA A 110 -1.86 0.54 -18.89
CA ALA A 110 -1.24 0.10 -17.66
C ALA A 110 -2.19 -0.70 -16.78
N LEU A 111 -1.73 -1.82 -16.22
CA LEU A 111 -2.39 -2.47 -15.10
C LEU A 111 -1.97 -1.77 -13.80
N GLY A 112 -2.88 -0.97 -13.22
CA GLY A 112 -2.68 -0.30 -11.95
C GLY A 112 -2.83 -1.27 -10.78
N VAL A 113 -1.84 -1.34 -9.90
CA VAL A 113 -1.89 -2.12 -8.67
C VAL A 113 -1.72 -1.18 -7.48
N ILE A 114 -2.80 -0.96 -6.74
CA ILE A 114 -2.77 -0.17 -5.51
C ILE A 114 -2.14 -1.01 -4.41
N LEU A 115 -1.02 -0.51 -3.83
CA LEU A 115 -0.27 -1.22 -2.79
C LEU A 115 -0.88 -1.07 -1.38
N SER A 116 -2.20 -0.95 -1.32
CA SER A 116 -3.01 -1.05 -0.11
C SER A 116 -4.00 -2.20 -0.30
N PRO A 117 -3.87 -3.31 0.44
CA PRO A 117 -4.70 -4.48 0.20
C PRO A 117 -6.15 -4.30 0.65
N LEU A 118 -6.40 -3.47 1.67
CA LEU A 118 -7.72 -3.27 2.26
C LEU A 118 -8.42 -2.05 1.64
N ARG A 119 -9.73 -2.16 1.40
CA ARG A 119 -10.52 -1.14 0.70
C ARG A 119 -11.19 -0.18 1.66
N THR A 120 -10.84 1.09 1.54
CA THR A 120 -11.59 2.22 2.09
C THR A 120 -11.63 3.33 1.04
N GLU A 121 -12.50 4.32 1.23
CA GLU A 121 -12.45 5.55 0.44
C GLU A 121 -11.03 6.14 0.39
N ALA A 122 -10.32 6.16 1.52
CA ALA A 122 -8.97 6.72 1.63
C ALA A 122 -7.88 5.87 0.95
N SER A 123 -8.09 4.56 0.80
CA SER A 123 -7.09 3.62 0.27
C SER A 123 -7.43 3.02 -1.09
N TRP A 124 -8.63 3.25 -1.61
CA TRP A 124 -9.05 2.69 -2.88
C TRP A 124 -9.55 3.78 -3.83
N GLU A 125 -10.69 4.37 -3.53
CA GLU A 125 -11.30 5.40 -4.37
C GLU A 125 -10.39 6.63 -4.47
N ARG A 126 -9.78 7.03 -3.37
CA ARG A 126 -8.86 8.18 -3.36
C ARG A 126 -7.61 7.94 -4.20
N TYR A 127 -7.07 6.73 -4.21
CA TYR A 127 -5.91 6.43 -5.06
C TYR A 127 -6.27 6.47 -6.54
N GLN A 128 -7.44 5.96 -6.90
CA GLN A 128 -7.93 6.03 -8.29
C GLN A 128 -8.18 7.48 -8.71
N GLN A 129 -8.78 8.29 -7.84
CA GLN A 129 -8.98 9.72 -8.11
C GLN A 129 -7.66 10.47 -8.29
N ASP A 130 -6.68 10.24 -7.40
CA ASP A 130 -5.38 10.90 -7.49
C ASP A 130 -4.63 10.50 -8.79
N VAL A 131 -4.78 9.26 -9.26
CA VAL A 131 -4.27 8.86 -10.59
C VAL A 131 -5.03 9.55 -11.72
N ALA A 132 -6.35 9.68 -11.64
CA ALA A 132 -7.14 10.39 -12.64
C ALA A 132 -6.72 11.86 -12.72
N ASP A 133 -6.56 12.53 -11.58
CA ASP A 133 -6.09 13.91 -11.48
C ASP A 133 -4.66 14.08 -12.03
N ALA A 134 -3.79 13.09 -11.79
CA ALA A 134 -2.43 13.09 -12.32
C ALA A 134 -2.41 12.89 -13.85
N ARG A 135 -3.26 11.99 -14.37
CA ARG A 135 -3.42 11.76 -15.82
C ARG A 135 -3.92 13.01 -16.56
N ALA A 136 -4.83 13.75 -15.95
CA ALA A 136 -5.34 15.00 -16.53
C ALA A 136 -4.25 16.06 -16.73
N LYS A 137 -3.13 15.96 -16.00
CA LYS A 137 -1.98 16.87 -16.09
C LYS A 137 -0.94 16.43 -17.13
N VAL A 138 -1.05 15.21 -17.67
CA VAL A 138 -0.06 14.62 -18.58
C VAL A 138 -0.72 14.32 -19.92
N PRO A 139 -0.50 15.12 -20.95
CA PRO A 139 -1.05 14.86 -22.29
C PRO A 139 -0.58 13.49 -22.81
N GLY A 140 -1.52 12.67 -23.27
CA GLY A 140 -1.22 11.32 -23.78
C GLY A 140 -0.91 10.28 -22.70
N ALA A 141 -1.20 10.57 -21.42
CA ALA A 141 -1.02 9.61 -20.34
C ALA A 141 -1.74 8.29 -20.59
N PRO A 142 -1.14 7.14 -20.24
CA PRO A 142 -1.71 5.83 -20.47
C PRO A 142 -3.08 5.66 -19.79
N GLU A 143 -3.92 4.82 -20.37
CA GLU A 143 -5.10 4.30 -19.69
C GLU A 143 -4.65 3.40 -18.53
N VAL A 144 -5.32 3.54 -17.37
CA VAL A 144 -5.02 2.73 -16.19
C VAL A 144 -6.25 1.93 -15.81
N VAL A 145 -6.15 0.60 -15.90
CA VAL A 145 -7.16 -0.33 -15.42
C VAL A 145 -6.64 -0.97 -14.14
N TYR A 146 -7.45 -1.00 -13.10
CA TYR A 146 -6.99 -1.43 -11.77
C TYR A 146 -7.17 -2.94 -11.56
N ALA A 147 -6.15 -3.57 -11.00
CA ALA A 147 -6.26 -4.91 -10.47
C ALA A 147 -7.29 -4.92 -9.31
N PRO A 148 -8.05 -6.00 -9.11
CA PRO A 148 -8.96 -6.10 -7.97
C PRO A 148 -8.21 -6.05 -6.64
N ALA A 149 -8.94 -5.79 -5.54
CA ALA A 149 -8.37 -5.88 -4.20
C ALA A 149 -7.81 -7.30 -3.94
N TRP A 150 -6.65 -7.35 -3.28
CA TRP A 150 -5.85 -8.59 -3.20
C TRP A 150 -5.60 -9.07 -1.76
N PHE A 151 -6.39 -8.59 -0.79
CA PHE A 151 -6.25 -8.92 0.64
C PHE A 151 -6.41 -10.42 0.96
N GLU A 152 -7.18 -11.17 0.17
CA GLU A 152 -7.33 -12.63 0.27
C GLU A 152 -6.56 -13.41 -0.81
N HIS A 153 -5.79 -12.73 -1.65
CA HIS A 153 -5.08 -13.43 -2.72
C HIS A 153 -4.14 -14.51 -2.14
N PRO A 154 -4.22 -15.77 -2.60
CA PRO A 154 -3.51 -16.90 -1.97
C PRO A 154 -2.00 -16.67 -1.81
N ARG A 155 -1.35 -16.01 -2.77
CA ARG A 155 0.08 -15.70 -2.72
C ARG A 155 0.41 -14.60 -1.70
N PHE A 156 -0.49 -13.62 -1.53
CA PHE A 156 -0.34 -12.62 -0.48
C PHE A 156 -0.44 -13.26 0.90
N ILE A 157 -1.49 -14.05 1.14
CA ILE A 157 -1.68 -14.78 2.39
C ILE A 157 -0.51 -15.72 2.66
N GLN A 158 0.02 -16.40 1.65
CA GLN A 158 1.22 -17.23 1.78
C GLN A 158 2.44 -16.42 2.22
N ALA A 159 2.71 -15.29 1.58
CA ALA A 159 3.86 -14.44 1.93
C ALA A 159 3.78 -13.91 3.36
N VAL A 160 2.59 -13.48 3.81
CA VAL A 160 2.37 -13.05 5.20
C VAL A 160 2.51 -14.23 6.17
N ALA A 161 1.98 -15.41 5.82
CA ALA A 161 2.10 -16.62 6.63
C ALA A 161 3.56 -17.05 6.85
N GLU A 162 4.38 -16.99 5.81
CA GLU A 162 5.81 -17.31 5.90
C GLU A 162 6.53 -16.36 6.86
N ARG A 163 6.29 -15.04 6.75
CA ARG A 163 6.85 -14.05 7.68
C ARG A 163 6.36 -14.24 9.12
N THR A 164 5.08 -14.57 9.29
CA THR A 164 4.51 -14.84 10.62
C THR A 164 5.13 -16.07 11.24
N ARG A 165 5.34 -17.15 10.47
CA ARG A 165 6.04 -18.35 10.96
C ARG A 165 7.49 -18.07 11.34
N THR A 166 8.20 -17.25 10.56
CA THR A 166 9.57 -16.83 10.88
C THR A 166 9.61 -16.10 12.22
N ALA A 167 8.72 -15.14 12.44
CA ALA A 167 8.63 -14.42 13.71
C ALA A 167 8.24 -15.35 14.89
N LEU A 168 7.28 -16.26 14.69
CA LEU A 168 6.91 -17.25 15.70
C LEU A 168 8.06 -18.23 16.01
N ALA A 169 8.97 -18.46 15.09
CA ALA A 169 10.12 -19.33 15.33
C ALA A 169 11.11 -18.74 16.35
N GLU A 170 11.11 -17.43 16.57
CA GLU A 170 11.89 -16.75 17.60
C GLU A 170 11.32 -16.99 19.02
N VAL A 171 10.05 -17.41 19.12
CA VAL A 171 9.40 -17.75 20.39
C VAL A 171 9.77 -19.18 20.80
N PRO A 172 10.05 -19.46 22.10
CA PRO A 172 10.32 -20.81 22.59
C PRO A 172 9.23 -21.81 22.15
N PRO A 173 9.57 -23.01 21.68
CA PRO A 173 8.62 -23.97 21.10
C PRO A 173 7.39 -24.26 21.99
N ALA A 174 7.59 -24.37 23.30
CA ALA A 174 6.51 -24.64 24.26
C ALA A 174 5.51 -23.49 24.42
N GLU A 175 5.87 -22.29 23.99
CA GLU A 175 5.06 -21.08 24.12
C GLU A 175 4.39 -20.65 22.81
N ARG A 176 4.86 -21.13 21.66
CA ARG A 176 4.39 -20.70 20.34
C ARG A 176 2.87 -20.79 20.18
N ALA A 177 2.28 -21.91 20.55
CA ALA A 177 0.83 -22.10 20.45
C ALA A 177 0.03 -21.20 21.42
N LYS A 178 0.66 -20.72 22.49
CA LYS A 178 0.04 -19.84 23.48
C LYS A 178 0.27 -18.37 23.20
N THR A 179 1.21 -18.01 22.32
CA THR A 179 1.54 -16.63 21.96
C THR A 179 0.41 -16.03 21.17
N PRO A 180 -0.22 -14.93 21.62
CA PRO A 180 -1.28 -14.29 20.85
C PRO A 180 -0.71 -13.57 19.63
N LEU A 181 -1.37 -13.71 18.48
CA LEU A 181 -1.14 -12.90 17.29
C LEU A 181 -2.07 -11.71 17.31
N VAL A 182 -1.54 -10.50 17.22
CA VAL A 182 -2.33 -9.28 17.09
C VAL A 182 -2.12 -8.72 15.68
N PHE A 183 -3.17 -8.79 14.86
CA PHE A 183 -3.16 -8.13 13.55
C PHE A 183 -3.56 -6.68 13.73
N THR A 184 -2.86 -5.78 13.06
CA THR A 184 -3.14 -4.35 13.16
C THR A 184 -3.45 -3.74 11.80
N ALA A 185 -4.40 -2.81 11.79
CA ALA A 185 -4.70 -1.95 10.65
C ALA A 185 -4.79 -0.49 11.12
N HIS A 186 -4.63 0.45 10.19
CA HIS A 186 -4.75 1.87 10.52
C HIS A 186 -6.22 2.20 10.86
N SER A 187 -6.47 2.95 11.93
CA SER A 187 -7.82 3.39 12.26
C SER A 187 -8.33 4.39 11.22
N VAL A 188 -9.59 4.26 10.86
CA VAL A 188 -10.29 5.19 9.97
C VAL A 188 -11.52 5.77 10.70
N PRO A 189 -12.06 6.93 10.32
CA PRO A 189 -13.29 7.44 10.89
C PRO A 189 -14.43 6.41 10.80
N VAL A 190 -15.22 6.27 11.86
CA VAL A 190 -16.34 5.29 11.94
C VAL A 190 -17.27 5.39 10.72
N ALA A 191 -17.63 6.62 10.32
CA ALA A 191 -18.48 6.83 9.14
C ALA A 191 -17.85 6.31 7.82
N MET A 192 -16.52 6.32 7.70
CA MET A 192 -15.80 5.75 6.56
C MET A 192 -15.77 4.22 6.64
N ALA A 193 -15.50 3.65 7.82
CA ALA A 193 -15.54 2.21 8.04
C ALA A 193 -16.92 1.62 7.69
N GLN A 194 -17.99 2.26 8.15
CA GLN A 194 -19.38 1.84 7.89
C GLN A 194 -19.78 1.87 6.40
N LYS A 195 -19.15 2.73 5.61
CA LYS A 195 -19.42 2.88 4.16
C LYS A 195 -18.48 2.04 3.29
N SER A 196 -17.55 1.32 3.87
CA SER A 196 -16.53 0.54 3.14
C SER A 196 -16.45 -0.90 3.66
N PRO A 197 -15.93 -1.84 2.87
CA PRO A 197 -15.72 -3.20 3.33
C PRO A 197 -14.47 -3.37 4.22
N TYR A 198 -13.89 -2.30 4.76
CA TYR A 198 -12.60 -2.29 5.44
C TYR A 198 -12.47 -3.32 6.56
N ASP A 199 -13.42 -3.33 7.48
CA ASP A 199 -13.42 -4.25 8.61
C ASP A 199 -13.64 -5.70 8.17
N ALA A 200 -14.49 -5.90 7.15
CA ALA A 200 -14.72 -7.21 6.55
C ALA A 200 -13.47 -7.72 5.82
N ASP A 201 -12.84 -6.89 4.99
CA ASP A 201 -11.60 -7.21 4.28
C ASP A 201 -10.47 -7.57 5.27
N PHE A 202 -10.31 -6.77 6.33
CA PHE A 202 -9.29 -7.00 7.35
C PHE A 202 -9.54 -8.31 8.12
N THR A 203 -10.80 -8.55 8.51
CA THR A 203 -11.19 -9.79 9.20
C THR A 203 -10.98 -11.01 8.31
N ALA A 204 -11.36 -10.94 7.03
CA ALA A 204 -11.20 -12.03 6.07
C ALA A 204 -9.71 -12.36 5.85
N ALA A 205 -8.86 -11.33 5.64
CA ALA A 205 -7.42 -11.53 5.49
C ALA A 205 -6.80 -12.19 6.72
N ALA A 206 -7.16 -11.73 7.93
CA ALA A 206 -6.66 -12.32 9.17
C ALA A 206 -7.10 -13.78 9.35
N ARG A 207 -8.38 -14.08 9.09
CA ARG A 207 -8.91 -15.47 9.13
C ARG A 207 -8.20 -16.38 8.13
N ALA A 208 -8.01 -15.93 6.90
CA ALA A 208 -7.29 -16.70 5.87
C ALA A 208 -5.84 -16.99 6.31
N LEU A 209 -5.20 -16.02 6.94
CA LEU A 209 -3.84 -16.16 7.44
C LEU A 209 -3.76 -17.16 8.59
N VAL A 210 -4.58 -17.03 9.64
CA VAL A 210 -4.52 -17.94 10.81
C VAL A 210 -4.90 -19.36 10.43
N ALA A 211 -5.86 -19.55 9.52
CA ALA A 211 -6.19 -20.86 8.96
C ALA A 211 -4.96 -21.49 8.25
N ARG A 212 -4.20 -20.68 7.50
CA ARG A 212 -3.01 -21.16 6.78
C ARG A 212 -1.83 -21.52 7.69
N ILE A 213 -1.69 -20.87 8.84
CA ILE A 213 -0.61 -21.18 9.80
C ILE A 213 -1.03 -22.15 10.89
N GLY A 214 -2.33 -22.42 11.06
CA GLY A 214 -2.85 -23.29 12.10
C GLY A 214 -2.75 -22.66 13.50
N HIS A 215 -3.07 -21.35 13.65
CA HIS A 215 -2.94 -20.63 14.92
C HIS A 215 -4.29 -20.14 15.43
N GLU A 216 -4.64 -20.46 16.69
CA GLU A 216 -5.97 -20.21 17.24
C GLU A 216 -6.08 -18.93 18.06
N ARG A 217 -4.97 -18.48 18.67
CA ARG A 217 -4.96 -17.29 19.54
C ARG A 217 -4.62 -16.03 18.77
N TRP A 218 -5.63 -15.33 18.34
CA TRP A 218 -5.43 -14.08 17.58
C TRP A 218 -6.52 -13.05 17.87
N SER A 219 -6.20 -11.79 17.58
CA SER A 219 -7.13 -10.67 17.68
C SER A 219 -6.81 -9.61 16.63
N LEU A 220 -7.78 -8.70 16.42
CA LEU A 220 -7.63 -7.52 15.58
C LEU A 220 -7.51 -6.27 16.44
N ALA A 221 -6.69 -5.32 16.01
CA ALA A 221 -6.57 -4.02 16.64
C ALA A 221 -6.41 -2.92 15.58
N TYR A 222 -6.89 -1.72 15.91
CA TYR A 222 -6.71 -0.54 15.06
C TYR A 222 -5.72 0.40 15.72
N GLN A 223 -4.74 0.87 14.94
CA GLN A 223 -3.67 1.75 15.41
C GLN A 223 -3.83 3.17 14.84
N SER A 224 -3.06 4.10 15.39
CA SER A 224 -2.95 5.48 14.89
C SER A 224 -4.28 6.23 14.89
N ARG A 225 -5.07 6.06 15.95
CA ARG A 225 -6.33 6.78 16.11
C ARG A 225 -6.10 8.28 16.00
N SER A 226 -6.85 8.93 15.11
CA SER A 226 -6.91 10.38 14.96
C SER A 226 -8.32 10.87 15.22
N GLY A 227 -8.47 12.04 15.83
CA GLY A 227 -9.76 12.65 16.17
C GLY A 227 -10.05 12.68 17.65
N ASP A 228 -11.20 13.26 18.01
CA ASP A 228 -11.69 13.40 19.39
C ASP A 228 -11.78 12.02 20.07
N PRO A 229 -11.33 11.87 21.32
CA PRO A 229 -11.42 10.63 22.09
C PRO A 229 -12.83 10.18 22.48
N ARG A 230 -13.90 10.87 22.06
CA ARG A 230 -15.29 10.50 22.35
C ARG A 230 -15.78 9.31 21.57
#